data_e484da1630f0ef4fa41112922b5b8316
#
_entry.id   e484da1630f0ef4fa41112922b5b8316
#
_cell.length_a   1.000
_cell.length_b   1.000
_cell.length_c   1.000
_cell.angle_alpha   90.00
_cell.angle_beta   90.00
_cell.angle_gamma   90.00
#
_symmetry.space_group_name_H-M   'P 1'
#
loop_
_entity.id
_entity.type
_entity.pdbx_description
1 polymer ?
#
loop_
_entity_poly.entity_id
_entity_poly.type
_entity_poly.pdbx_seq_one_letter_code
_entity_poly.pdbx_strand_id
1 'polypeptide(L)'
;MLNDLKIKQLKPKEKLYRVADHSGLCIEIRPTGAKFWRYRYRFLNIAKMLTIGQYPEISLAYARSKTMEYREKLAKGTDPIQFQKEERTAAIQSNADSFKNVAEEYLEKYKTGKSKDWFMNRTRYFSKDIYPVIGKTPIKDVNSSDIRTIIDNTITRIRKSRRGTGEVKATFVRQICAEVLQYGIITQRITTDPTYALRRYIHRPDVQHAQPLSDEDKKIILPTIKSYGGCTSTKNSILTLLYSMLRTIEVRRAKKTFINFEDKTWIIPRATNEEVLAGKRNMKKNRIHIIPLSSQLIEILKEQFILYPNSEYIFPGDDGISMIGKNTLNSALDNLGIGHISMHDFRATASTELHEANFNTDWVEIQLAHAKGNKTRASYDHAKWLKDRKAMLQTWADMIDKWEY
;
A
#
# COMPACT_ATOMS: atom_id res chain seq x y z
N MET A 1 -44.44 -0.67 -43.14
CA MET A 1 -43.68 -0.70 -41.87
C MET A 1 -43.41 -2.14 -41.48
N LEU A 2 -42.26 -2.45 -40.99
CA LEU A 2 -41.90 -3.76 -40.45
C LEU A 2 -42.55 -3.99 -39.09
N ASN A 3 -42.80 -5.24 -38.76
CA ASN A 3 -43.12 -5.71 -37.42
C ASN A 3 -42.34 -7.00 -37.14
N ASP A 4 -42.27 -7.44 -35.87
CA ASP A 4 -41.45 -8.57 -35.48
C ASP A 4 -41.84 -9.88 -36.16
N LEU A 5 -43.15 -10.08 -36.46
CA LEU A 5 -43.64 -11.27 -37.18
C LEU A 5 -43.07 -11.27 -38.61
N LYS A 6 -43.16 -10.18 -39.32
CA LYS A 6 -42.60 -10.04 -40.68
C LYS A 6 -41.10 -10.24 -40.68
N ILE A 7 -40.39 -9.69 -39.70
CA ILE A 7 -38.93 -9.81 -39.60
C ILE A 7 -38.52 -11.28 -39.38
N LYS A 8 -39.24 -12.01 -38.53
CA LYS A 8 -38.98 -13.44 -38.30
C LYS A 8 -39.19 -14.27 -39.57
N GLN A 9 -40.16 -13.94 -40.37
CA GLN A 9 -40.52 -14.66 -41.62
C GLN A 9 -39.55 -14.38 -42.77
N LEU A 10 -38.70 -13.37 -42.71
CA LEU A 10 -37.69 -13.07 -43.78
C LEU A 10 -36.67 -14.19 -43.82
N LYS A 11 -36.66 -14.93 -44.96
CA LYS A 11 -35.72 -16.03 -45.20
C LYS A 11 -34.49 -15.54 -45.98
N PRO A 12 -33.29 -16.14 -45.82
CA PRO A 12 -32.11 -15.84 -46.62
C PRO A 12 -32.37 -16.17 -48.10
N LYS A 13 -31.72 -15.44 -48.99
CA LYS A 13 -31.67 -15.66 -50.44
C LYS A 13 -30.24 -15.81 -50.87
N GLU A 14 -30.01 -16.28 -52.13
CA GLU A 14 -28.65 -16.39 -52.68
C GLU A 14 -27.84 -15.09 -52.61
N LYS A 15 -28.52 -13.95 -52.79
CA LYS A 15 -27.90 -12.61 -52.69
C LYS A 15 -28.46 -11.85 -51.52
N LEU A 16 -27.62 -11.02 -50.90
CA LEU A 16 -27.98 -10.06 -49.87
C LEU A 16 -29.15 -9.18 -50.36
N TYR A 17 -30.20 -9.03 -49.56
CA TYR A 17 -31.28 -8.09 -49.84
C TYR A 17 -31.66 -7.26 -48.62
N ARG A 18 -32.41 -6.18 -48.85
CA ARG A 18 -32.86 -5.27 -47.79
C ARG A 18 -34.34 -5.03 -47.86
N VAL A 19 -34.96 -4.93 -46.68
CA VAL A 19 -36.37 -4.58 -46.57
C VAL A 19 -36.45 -3.26 -45.79
N ALA A 20 -37.07 -2.27 -46.37
CA ALA A 20 -37.19 -0.93 -45.80
C ALA A 20 -38.26 -0.93 -44.64
N ASP A 21 -37.98 -0.15 -43.63
CA ASP A 21 -39.00 0.21 -42.61
C ASP A 21 -39.49 1.64 -42.87
N HIS A 22 -39.09 2.58 -42.03
CA HIS A 22 -39.39 4.01 -42.24
C HIS A 22 -38.14 4.84 -41.91
N SER A 23 -38.17 6.15 -42.31
CA SER A 23 -37.17 7.12 -41.92
C SER A 23 -35.71 6.74 -42.26
N GLY A 24 -35.50 5.94 -43.33
CA GLY A 24 -34.19 5.44 -43.72
C GLY A 24 -33.73 4.16 -43.03
N LEU A 25 -34.48 3.64 -42.05
CA LEU A 25 -34.21 2.36 -41.44
C LEU A 25 -34.56 1.22 -42.39
N CYS A 26 -33.70 0.23 -42.49
CA CYS A 26 -33.97 -1.04 -43.17
C CYS A 26 -33.29 -2.19 -42.48
N ILE A 27 -33.82 -3.40 -42.69
CA ILE A 27 -33.19 -4.66 -42.26
C ILE A 27 -32.49 -5.30 -43.49
N GLU A 28 -31.25 -5.65 -43.31
CA GLU A 28 -30.39 -6.32 -44.30
C GLU A 28 -30.34 -7.80 -43.95
N ILE A 29 -30.71 -8.68 -44.92
CA ILE A 29 -30.68 -10.13 -44.77
C ILE A 29 -29.53 -10.65 -45.60
N ARG A 30 -28.61 -11.36 -44.97
CA ARG A 30 -27.47 -12.00 -45.64
C ARG A 30 -27.77 -13.42 -46.07
N PRO A 31 -27.05 -13.98 -47.06
CA PRO A 31 -27.23 -15.41 -47.46
C PRO A 31 -27.02 -16.39 -46.34
N THR A 32 -26.20 -16.03 -45.33
CA THR A 32 -26.00 -16.82 -44.10
C THR A 32 -27.21 -16.84 -43.10
N GLY A 33 -28.26 -16.07 -43.42
CA GLY A 33 -29.44 -15.92 -42.56
C GLY A 33 -29.30 -14.81 -41.52
N ALA A 34 -28.12 -14.23 -41.31
CA ALA A 34 -27.89 -13.12 -40.41
C ALA A 34 -28.64 -11.87 -40.87
N LYS A 35 -29.29 -11.19 -39.91
CA LYS A 35 -30.12 -10.01 -40.13
C LYS A 35 -29.51 -8.81 -39.43
N PHE A 36 -29.29 -7.69 -40.15
CA PHE A 36 -28.66 -6.48 -39.60
C PHE A 36 -29.53 -5.25 -39.83
N TRP A 37 -29.69 -4.45 -38.79
CA TRP A 37 -30.29 -3.12 -38.90
C TRP A 37 -29.32 -2.17 -39.55
N ARG A 38 -29.81 -1.47 -40.63
CA ARG A 38 -29.07 -0.47 -41.40
C ARG A 38 -29.86 0.82 -41.41
N TYR A 39 -29.14 1.95 -41.28
CA TYR A 39 -29.67 3.30 -41.49
C TYR A 39 -29.08 3.90 -42.75
N ARG A 40 -29.97 4.24 -43.70
CA ARG A 40 -29.61 4.87 -44.99
C ARG A 40 -29.90 6.36 -44.94
N TYR A 41 -28.93 7.20 -45.24
CA TYR A 41 -29.05 8.63 -45.19
C TYR A 41 -28.17 9.31 -46.27
N ARG A 42 -28.32 10.63 -46.43
CA ARG A 42 -27.40 11.44 -47.22
C ARG A 42 -26.74 12.47 -46.32
N PHE A 43 -25.45 12.67 -46.50
CA PHE A 43 -24.65 13.71 -45.86
C PHE A 43 -23.84 14.43 -46.90
N LEU A 44 -23.97 15.77 -46.98
CA LEU A 44 -23.36 16.57 -48.01
C LEU A 44 -23.60 16.00 -49.45
N ASN A 45 -24.83 15.63 -49.73
CA ASN A 45 -25.28 14.99 -50.97
C ASN A 45 -24.70 13.58 -51.26
N ILE A 46 -23.84 13.02 -50.40
CA ILE A 46 -23.29 11.67 -50.51
C ILE A 46 -24.21 10.69 -49.79
N ALA A 47 -24.59 9.61 -50.52
CA ALA A 47 -25.37 8.52 -49.92
C ALA A 47 -24.48 7.67 -49.00
N LYS A 48 -24.90 7.53 -47.75
CA LYS A 48 -24.21 6.75 -46.73
C LYS A 48 -25.12 5.71 -46.10
N MET A 49 -24.51 4.67 -45.50
CA MET A 49 -25.24 3.61 -44.78
C MET A 49 -24.49 3.25 -43.49
N LEU A 50 -25.18 3.30 -42.39
CA LEU A 50 -24.69 2.98 -41.04
C LEU A 50 -25.26 1.63 -40.58
N THR A 51 -24.46 0.79 -39.91
CA THR A 51 -24.95 -0.40 -39.19
C THR A 51 -25.35 -0.03 -37.77
N ILE A 52 -26.58 -0.35 -37.39
CA ILE A 52 -27.07 -0.15 -36.01
C ILE A 52 -26.74 -1.37 -35.13
N GLY A 53 -26.98 -2.58 -35.67
CA GLY A 53 -26.68 -3.83 -34.97
C GLY A 53 -27.39 -5.02 -35.57
N GLN A 54 -27.23 -6.18 -34.94
CA GLN A 54 -27.80 -7.45 -35.41
C GLN A 54 -29.13 -7.71 -34.74
N TYR A 55 -30.09 -8.24 -35.51
CA TYR A 55 -31.32 -8.79 -34.97
C TYR A 55 -31.10 -10.29 -34.67
N PRO A 56 -31.61 -10.87 -33.56
CA PRO A 56 -32.56 -10.27 -32.60
C PRO A 56 -31.91 -9.50 -31.43
N GLU A 57 -30.60 -9.47 -31.26
CA GLU A 57 -29.92 -8.76 -30.14
C GLU A 57 -30.37 -7.30 -30.06
N ILE A 58 -30.52 -6.65 -31.22
CA ILE A 58 -31.10 -5.32 -31.33
C ILE A 58 -32.55 -5.44 -31.80
N SER A 59 -33.50 -5.04 -30.96
CA SER A 59 -34.94 -5.09 -31.26
C SER A 59 -35.30 -4.00 -32.30
N LEU A 60 -36.47 -4.20 -32.97
CA LEU A 60 -37.03 -3.21 -33.91
C LEU A 60 -37.26 -1.84 -33.20
N ALA A 61 -37.76 -1.84 -31.97
CA ALA A 61 -38.00 -0.62 -31.22
C ALA A 61 -36.71 0.13 -30.96
N TYR A 62 -35.64 -0.54 -30.55
CA TYR A 62 -34.34 0.06 -30.34
C TYR A 62 -33.74 0.58 -31.65
N ALA A 63 -33.84 -0.19 -32.75
CA ALA A 63 -33.32 0.25 -34.05
C ALA A 63 -34.04 1.53 -34.55
N ARG A 64 -35.34 1.65 -34.30
CA ARG A 64 -36.14 2.87 -34.60
C ARG A 64 -35.68 4.04 -33.75
N SER A 65 -35.52 3.86 -32.44
CA SER A 65 -35.05 4.90 -31.52
C SER A 65 -33.67 5.43 -31.94
N LYS A 66 -32.70 4.54 -32.22
CA LYS A 66 -31.38 4.93 -32.72
C LYS A 66 -31.42 5.62 -34.09
N THR A 67 -32.33 5.22 -34.95
CA THR A 67 -32.53 5.91 -36.24
C THR A 67 -33.01 7.35 -36.03
N MET A 68 -33.88 7.58 -35.07
CA MET A 68 -34.37 8.95 -34.75
C MET A 68 -33.23 9.80 -34.18
N GLU A 69 -32.41 9.26 -33.27
CA GLU A 69 -31.23 9.93 -32.74
C GLU A 69 -30.24 10.32 -33.86
N TYR A 70 -29.93 9.42 -34.77
CA TYR A 70 -29.06 9.70 -35.91
C TYR A 70 -29.64 10.75 -36.86
N ARG A 71 -30.96 10.78 -37.05
CA ARG A 71 -31.62 11.81 -37.82
C ARG A 71 -31.51 13.18 -37.17
N GLU A 72 -31.65 13.25 -35.86
CA GLU A 72 -31.46 14.50 -35.10
C GLU A 72 -30.04 15.04 -35.24
N LYS A 73 -29.02 14.16 -35.12
CA LYS A 73 -27.61 14.52 -35.34
C LYS A 73 -27.39 15.03 -36.77
N LEU A 74 -27.95 14.31 -37.75
CA LEU A 74 -27.84 14.71 -39.16
C LEU A 74 -28.47 16.08 -39.42
N ALA A 75 -29.64 16.39 -38.81
CA ALA A 75 -30.31 17.69 -38.92
C ALA A 75 -29.45 18.81 -38.28
N LYS A 76 -28.64 18.48 -37.26
CA LYS A 76 -27.67 19.41 -36.64
C LYS A 76 -26.33 19.48 -37.38
N GLY A 77 -26.23 18.90 -38.59
CA GLY A 77 -25.01 18.94 -39.40
C GLY A 77 -23.91 17.95 -39.01
N THR A 78 -24.19 16.97 -38.14
CA THR A 78 -23.23 15.94 -37.70
C THR A 78 -23.45 14.65 -38.49
N ASP A 79 -22.39 14.08 -39.08
CA ASP A 79 -22.44 12.77 -39.74
C ASP A 79 -22.65 11.64 -38.72
N PRO A 80 -23.75 10.86 -38.81
CA PRO A 80 -24.03 9.73 -37.90
C PRO A 80 -22.90 8.68 -37.79
N ILE A 81 -22.14 8.43 -38.89
CA ILE A 81 -20.99 7.53 -38.84
C ILE A 81 -19.87 8.10 -37.97
N GLN A 82 -19.58 9.39 -38.13
CA GLN A 82 -18.57 10.07 -37.33
C GLN A 82 -19.00 10.12 -35.86
N PHE A 83 -20.26 10.44 -35.59
CA PHE A 83 -20.82 10.43 -34.23
C PHE A 83 -20.69 9.05 -33.54
N GLN A 84 -21.07 7.95 -34.25
CA GLN A 84 -20.93 6.60 -33.70
C GLN A 84 -19.45 6.23 -33.42
N LYS A 85 -18.52 6.66 -34.27
CA LYS A 85 -17.10 6.45 -34.09
C LYS A 85 -16.58 7.20 -32.87
N GLU A 86 -17.02 8.45 -32.69
CA GLU A 86 -16.65 9.27 -31.53
C GLU A 86 -17.21 8.68 -30.24
N GLU A 87 -18.48 8.26 -30.20
CA GLU A 87 -19.08 7.58 -29.04
C GLU A 87 -18.28 6.32 -28.67
N ARG A 88 -17.94 5.51 -29.67
CA ARG A 88 -17.15 4.29 -29.43
C ARG A 88 -15.74 4.60 -28.93
N THR A 89 -15.09 5.60 -29.48
CA THR A 89 -13.76 6.04 -29.04
C THR A 89 -13.82 6.58 -27.61
N ALA A 90 -14.84 7.43 -27.33
CA ALA A 90 -15.06 7.95 -25.98
C ALA A 90 -15.35 6.85 -24.94
N ALA A 91 -16.12 5.82 -25.31
CA ALA A 91 -16.38 4.67 -24.44
C ALA A 91 -15.12 3.84 -24.18
N ILE A 92 -14.28 3.62 -25.21
CA ILE A 92 -12.99 2.92 -25.07
C ILE A 92 -12.05 3.73 -24.15
N GLN A 93 -11.94 5.04 -24.38
CA GLN A 93 -11.11 5.93 -23.58
C GLN A 93 -11.58 6.00 -22.13
N SER A 94 -12.90 6.13 -21.93
CA SER A 94 -13.52 6.15 -20.58
C SER A 94 -13.22 4.85 -19.81
N ASN A 95 -13.22 3.71 -20.47
CA ASN A 95 -12.85 2.43 -19.86
C ASN A 95 -11.33 2.33 -19.61
N ALA A 96 -10.50 2.81 -20.53
CA ALA A 96 -9.04 2.88 -20.35
C ALA A 96 -8.68 3.81 -19.18
N ASP A 97 -9.40 4.92 -18.99
CA ASP A 97 -9.23 5.88 -17.91
C ASP A 97 -10.09 5.55 -16.67
N SER A 98 -10.52 4.30 -16.49
CA SER A 98 -11.17 3.89 -15.22
C SER A 98 -10.20 4.07 -14.05
N PHE A 99 -10.73 4.40 -12.87
CA PHE A 99 -9.90 4.58 -11.67
C PHE A 99 -8.97 3.39 -11.42
N LYS A 100 -9.46 2.17 -11.63
CA LYS A 100 -8.66 0.95 -11.46
C LYS A 100 -7.46 0.92 -12.40
N ASN A 101 -7.66 1.18 -13.69
CA ASN A 101 -6.57 1.14 -14.68
C ASN A 101 -5.52 2.20 -14.37
N VAL A 102 -5.94 3.41 -14.01
CA VAL A 102 -5.03 4.50 -13.61
C VAL A 102 -4.29 4.17 -12.31
N ALA A 103 -4.95 3.51 -11.35
CA ALA A 103 -4.33 3.07 -10.11
C ALA A 103 -3.29 1.96 -10.34
N GLU A 104 -3.54 1.03 -11.25
CA GLU A 104 -2.59 -0.02 -11.62
C GLU A 104 -1.35 0.59 -12.35
N GLU A 105 -1.56 1.53 -13.25
CA GLU A 105 -0.49 2.30 -13.89
C GLU A 105 0.35 3.09 -12.86
N TYR A 106 -0.31 3.76 -11.92
CA TYR A 106 0.35 4.43 -10.79
C TYR A 106 1.20 3.47 -9.97
N LEU A 107 0.67 2.31 -9.59
CA LEU A 107 1.40 1.32 -8.81
C LEU A 107 2.64 0.83 -9.57
N GLU A 108 2.50 0.53 -10.85
CA GLU A 108 3.61 0.07 -11.69
C GLU A 108 4.71 1.12 -11.78
N LYS A 109 4.36 2.38 -12.02
CA LYS A 109 5.31 3.49 -12.12
C LYS A 109 6.08 3.74 -10.82
N TYR A 110 5.42 3.66 -9.68
CA TYR A 110 6.00 4.03 -8.38
C TYR A 110 6.47 2.86 -7.53
N LYS A 111 6.40 1.62 -8.00
CA LYS A 111 6.87 0.44 -7.25
C LYS A 111 8.38 0.42 -6.99
N THR A 112 9.16 1.01 -7.88
CA THR A 112 10.62 1.03 -7.79
C THR A 112 11.10 1.72 -6.52
N GLY A 113 11.95 1.08 -5.74
CA GLY A 113 12.46 1.59 -4.46
C GLY A 113 11.47 1.55 -3.29
N LYS A 114 10.28 0.99 -3.49
CA LYS A 114 9.31 0.76 -2.41
C LYS A 114 9.45 -0.65 -1.84
N SER A 115 9.09 -0.80 -0.56
CA SER A 115 9.11 -2.11 0.09
C SER A 115 7.98 -3.02 -0.42
N LYS A 116 8.17 -4.34 -0.33
CA LYS A 116 7.12 -5.33 -0.61
C LYS A 116 5.85 -5.04 0.21
N ASP A 117 6.00 -4.66 1.48
CA ASP A 117 4.88 -4.29 2.36
C ASP A 117 4.11 -3.06 1.84
N TRP A 118 4.81 -2.07 1.28
CA TRP A 118 4.17 -0.89 0.68
C TRP A 118 3.23 -1.28 -0.46
N PHE A 119 3.73 -2.14 -1.36
CA PHE A 119 2.97 -2.63 -2.50
C PHE A 119 1.78 -3.50 -2.06
N MET A 120 2.04 -4.50 -1.21
CA MET A 120 1.00 -5.41 -0.71
C MET A 120 -0.11 -4.68 0.05
N ASN A 121 0.23 -3.69 0.87
CA ASN A 121 -0.77 -2.91 1.60
C ASN A 121 -1.65 -2.10 0.65
N ARG A 122 -1.07 -1.43 -0.36
CA ARG A 122 -1.86 -0.69 -1.34
C ARG A 122 -2.77 -1.58 -2.15
N THR A 123 -2.25 -2.68 -2.69
CA THR A 123 -3.04 -3.67 -3.43
C THR A 123 -4.23 -4.17 -2.59
N ARG A 124 -3.99 -4.42 -1.29
CA ARG A 124 -5.05 -4.85 -0.37
C ARG A 124 -6.11 -3.77 -0.16
N TYR A 125 -5.73 -2.50 0.00
CA TYR A 125 -6.69 -1.41 0.15
C TYR A 125 -7.43 -1.13 -1.15
N PHE A 126 -6.75 -1.19 -2.29
CA PHE A 126 -7.43 -1.09 -3.58
C PHE A 126 -8.50 -2.16 -3.74
N SER A 127 -8.15 -3.44 -3.53
CA SER A 127 -9.09 -4.54 -3.74
C SER A 127 -10.24 -4.58 -2.74
N LYS A 128 -10.00 -4.23 -1.47
CA LYS A 128 -11.01 -4.38 -0.41
C LYS A 128 -11.86 -3.14 -0.18
N ASP A 129 -11.31 -1.96 -0.36
CA ASP A 129 -11.95 -0.72 0.07
C ASP A 129 -12.27 0.21 -1.10
N ILE A 130 -11.41 0.30 -2.12
CA ILE A 130 -11.51 1.34 -3.15
C ILE A 130 -12.19 0.84 -4.42
N TYR A 131 -11.69 -0.26 -5.02
CA TYR A 131 -12.23 -0.79 -6.28
C TYR A 131 -13.70 -1.21 -6.23
N PRO A 132 -14.24 -1.75 -5.12
CA PRO A 132 -15.65 -2.06 -5.04
C PRO A 132 -16.57 -0.84 -5.22
N VAL A 133 -16.07 0.38 -4.93
CA VAL A 133 -16.85 1.62 -5.03
C VAL A 133 -16.57 2.34 -6.36
N ILE A 134 -15.30 2.61 -6.68
CA ILE A 134 -14.94 3.46 -7.82
C ILE A 134 -14.08 2.77 -8.88
N GLY A 135 -13.77 1.49 -8.74
CA GLY A 135 -12.84 0.82 -9.64
C GLY A 135 -13.20 0.90 -11.12
N LYS A 136 -14.50 0.83 -11.43
CA LYS A 136 -15.02 0.92 -12.82
C LYS A 136 -15.39 2.33 -13.24
N THR A 137 -15.41 3.29 -12.32
CA THR A 137 -15.75 4.68 -12.59
C THR A 137 -14.61 5.34 -13.37
N PRO A 138 -14.89 6.05 -14.48
CA PRO A 138 -13.88 6.88 -15.14
C PRO A 138 -13.28 7.86 -14.14
N ILE A 139 -11.96 8.03 -14.15
CA ILE A 139 -11.28 8.85 -13.12
C ILE A 139 -11.79 10.30 -13.08
N LYS A 140 -12.24 10.83 -14.23
CA LYS A 140 -12.82 12.17 -14.37
C LYS A 140 -14.17 12.32 -13.67
N ASP A 141 -14.89 11.23 -13.46
CA ASP A 141 -16.24 11.22 -12.88
C ASP A 141 -16.22 10.91 -11.38
N VAL A 142 -15.05 10.58 -10.81
CA VAL A 142 -14.86 10.35 -9.37
C VAL A 142 -15.05 11.66 -8.61
N ASN A 143 -15.92 11.65 -7.62
CA ASN A 143 -16.30 12.83 -6.85
C ASN A 143 -16.10 12.64 -5.34
N SER A 144 -16.29 13.72 -4.56
CA SER A 144 -16.08 13.68 -3.09
C SER A 144 -17.07 12.77 -2.36
N SER A 145 -18.28 12.55 -2.89
CA SER A 145 -19.25 11.61 -2.30
C SER A 145 -18.78 10.18 -2.39
N ASP A 146 -18.16 9.80 -3.51
CA ASP A 146 -17.58 8.47 -3.70
C ASP A 146 -16.45 8.23 -2.68
N ILE A 147 -15.56 9.19 -2.53
CA ILE A 147 -14.45 9.12 -1.57
C ILE A 147 -14.97 9.03 -0.14
N ARG A 148 -16.04 9.80 0.20
CA ARG A 148 -16.69 9.69 1.52
C ARG A 148 -17.25 8.30 1.75
N THR A 149 -17.91 7.71 0.77
CA THR A 149 -18.43 6.35 0.86
C THR A 149 -17.32 5.33 1.13
N ILE A 150 -16.17 5.47 0.47
CA ILE A 150 -14.99 4.61 0.70
C ILE A 150 -14.50 4.74 2.15
N ILE A 151 -14.41 5.97 2.65
CA ILE A 151 -14.00 6.27 4.03
C ILE A 151 -14.93 5.59 5.03
N ASP A 152 -16.24 5.82 4.91
CA ASP A 152 -17.25 5.32 5.83
C ASP A 152 -17.32 3.78 5.82
N ASN A 153 -17.23 3.16 4.63
CA ASN A 153 -17.16 1.72 4.47
C ASN A 153 -15.90 1.14 5.11
N THR A 154 -14.75 1.81 4.99
CA THR A 154 -13.49 1.38 5.62
C THR A 154 -13.61 1.41 7.13
N ILE A 155 -14.15 2.48 7.73
CA ILE A 155 -14.38 2.61 9.17
C ILE A 155 -15.29 1.47 9.65
N THR A 156 -16.43 1.29 8.98
CA THR A 156 -17.41 0.25 9.33
C THR A 156 -16.79 -1.15 9.28
N ARG A 157 -16.03 -1.45 8.22
CA ARG A 157 -15.36 -2.75 8.06
C ARG A 157 -14.35 -3.03 9.17
N ILE A 158 -13.55 -2.02 9.55
CA ILE A 158 -12.54 -2.19 10.60
C ILE A 158 -13.18 -2.36 11.97
N ARG A 159 -14.21 -1.56 12.29
CA ARG A 159 -14.97 -1.69 13.55
C ARG A 159 -15.60 -3.08 13.68
N LYS A 160 -16.23 -3.59 12.64
CA LYS A 160 -16.79 -4.96 12.61
C LYS A 160 -15.73 -6.04 12.88
N SER A 161 -14.49 -5.82 12.46
CA SER A 161 -13.39 -6.76 12.68
C SER A 161 -12.75 -6.65 14.08
N ARG A 162 -13.21 -5.73 14.92
CA ARG A 162 -12.66 -5.42 16.27
C ARG A 162 -11.15 -5.11 16.28
N ARG A 163 -10.60 -4.63 15.14
CA ARG A 163 -9.16 -4.30 14.97
C ARG A 163 -8.88 -2.80 15.11
N GLY A 164 -9.67 -2.10 15.90
CA GLY A 164 -9.56 -0.67 16.16
C GLY A 164 -10.75 0.12 15.63
N THR A 165 -10.68 1.43 15.75
CA THR A 165 -11.78 2.36 15.46
C THR A 165 -11.99 2.61 13.97
N GLY A 166 -10.97 2.42 13.15
CA GLY A 166 -11.04 2.50 11.69
C GLY A 166 -10.55 3.82 11.10
N GLU A 167 -10.58 4.92 11.82
CA GLU A 167 -10.28 6.28 11.34
C GLU A 167 -8.86 6.41 10.78
N VAL A 168 -7.87 5.82 11.47
CA VAL A 168 -6.46 5.82 11.00
C VAL A 168 -6.35 5.10 9.65
N LYS A 169 -7.06 3.98 9.48
CA LYS A 169 -7.06 3.22 8.22
C LYS A 169 -7.80 3.98 7.12
N ALA A 170 -8.92 4.60 7.43
CA ALA A 170 -9.70 5.43 6.50
C ALA A 170 -8.91 6.65 6.02
N THR A 171 -8.17 7.32 6.93
CA THR A 171 -7.24 8.39 6.55
C THR A 171 -6.20 7.91 5.54
N PHE A 172 -5.65 6.72 5.77
CA PHE A 172 -4.66 6.11 4.86
C PHE A 172 -5.28 5.75 3.50
N VAL A 173 -6.49 5.19 3.49
CA VAL A 173 -7.23 4.89 2.25
C VAL A 173 -7.52 6.16 1.46
N ARG A 174 -7.98 7.25 2.12
CA ARG A 174 -8.16 8.55 1.48
C ARG A 174 -6.86 9.05 0.84
N GLN A 175 -5.72 8.91 1.54
CA GLN A 175 -4.41 9.31 1.00
C GLN A 175 -4.03 8.49 -0.24
N ILE A 176 -4.31 7.20 -0.26
CA ILE A 176 -4.08 6.35 -1.45
C ILE A 176 -4.93 6.82 -2.62
N CYS A 177 -6.21 7.16 -2.41
CA CYS A 177 -7.05 7.74 -3.46
C CYS A 177 -6.47 9.06 -3.97
N ALA A 178 -6.01 9.94 -3.06
CA ALA A 178 -5.38 11.21 -3.45
C ALA A 178 -4.13 11.02 -4.30
N GLU A 179 -3.27 10.04 -3.98
CA GLU A 179 -2.06 9.74 -4.75
C GLU A 179 -2.39 9.35 -6.20
N VAL A 180 -3.44 8.52 -6.41
CA VAL A 180 -3.89 8.12 -7.75
C VAL A 180 -4.53 9.29 -8.50
N LEU A 181 -5.35 10.09 -7.83
CA LEU A 181 -5.98 11.27 -8.44
C LEU A 181 -4.94 12.33 -8.82
N GLN A 182 -3.94 12.56 -7.97
CA GLN A 182 -2.80 13.43 -8.31
C GLN A 182 -2.02 12.90 -9.51
N TYR A 183 -1.85 11.58 -9.62
CA TYR A 183 -1.27 10.97 -10.82
C TYR A 183 -2.16 11.21 -12.05
N GLY A 184 -3.49 11.15 -11.89
CA GLY A 184 -4.45 11.52 -12.94
C GLY A 184 -4.32 12.98 -13.38
N ILE A 185 -4.05 13.91 -12.45
CA ILE A 185 -3.77 15.33 -12.77
C ILE A 185 -2.46 15.46 -13.55
N ILE A 186 -1.39 14.81 -13.09
CA ILE A 186 -0.06 14.84 -13.76
C ILE A 186 -0.15 14.30 -15.19
N THR A 187 -0.98 13.28 -15.41
CA THR A 187 -1.21 12.67 -16.73
C THR A 187 -2.34 13.34 -17.53
N GLN A 188 -2.85 14.49 -17.07
CA GLN A 188 -3.85 15.32 -17.74
C GLN A 188 -5.21 14.62 -18.00
N ARG A 189 -5.55 13.61 -17.21
CA ARG A 189 -6.85 12.92 -17.26
C ARG A 189 -7.94 13.62 -16.47
N ILE A 190 -7.54 14.36 -15.43
CA ILE A 190 -8.41 15.17 -14.56
C ILE A 190 -7.72 16.47 -14.19
N THR A 191 -8.48 17.45 -13.72
CA THR A 191 -7.97 18.77 -13.33
C THR A 191 -8.02 19.05 -11.83
N THR A 192 -8.81 18.28 -11.07
CA THR A 192 -9.05 18.52 -9.63
C THR A 192 -8.95 17.23 -8.82
N ASP A 193 -8.59 17.38 -7.54
CA ASP A 193 -8.54 16.29 -6.56
C ASP A 193 -9.75 16.38 -5.60
N PRO A 194 -10.78 15.51 -5.75
CA PRO A 194 -11.97 15.55 -4.90
C PRO A 194 -11.69 15.08 -3.45
N THR A 195 -10.52 14.51 -3.15
CA THR A 195 -10.18 14.10 -1.77
C THR A 195 -9.82 15.27 -0.88
N TYR A 196 -9.51 16.44 -1.47
CA TYR A 196 -9.05 17.61 -0.72
C TYR A 196 -10.09 18.09 0.32
N ALA A 197 -11.36 18.18 -0.07
CA ALA A 197 -12.47 18.59 0.80
C ALA A 197 -12.63 17.66 2.03
N LEU A 198 -12.19 16.40 1.93
CA LEU A 198 -12.36 15.39 2.97
C LEU A 198 -11.16 15.26 3.92
N ARG A 199 -10.17 16.14 3.84
CA ARG A 199 -8.99 16.10 4.74
C ARG A 199 -9.36 16.22 6.21
N ARG A 200 -10.41 16.98 6.55
CA ARG A 200 -10.92 17.21 7.91
C ARG A 200 -12.17 16.40 8.23
N TYR A 201 -12.65 15.59 7.28
CA TYR A 201 -13.85 14.78 7.46
C TYR A 201 -13.65 13.67 8.51
N ILE A 202 -12.44 13.11 8.59
CA ILE A 202 -12.11 12.05 9.53
C ILE A 202 -11.51 12.70 10.78
N HIS A 203 -12.19 12.54 11.91
CA HIS A 203 -11.61 12.87 13.20
C HIS A 203 -10.64 11.76 13.56
N ARG A 204 -9.35 12.04 13.42
CA ARG A 204 -8.30 11.08 13.75
C ARG A 204 -8.12 11.06 15.27
N PRO A 205 -8.18 9.89 15.93
CA PRO A 205 -7.87 9.81 17.35
C PRO A 205 -6.42 10.25 17.59
N ASP A 206 -6.17 10.78 18.77
CA ASP A 206 -4.84 11.20 19.19
C ASP A 206 -3.83 10.06 19.04
N VAL A 207 -2.65 10.40 18.57
CA VAL A 207 -1.58 9.42 18.38
C VAL A 207 -1.02 9.10 19.76
N GLN A 208 -1.22 7.89 20.22
CA GLN A 208 -0.47 7.38 21.37
C GLN A 208 0.97 7.11 20.92
N HIS A 209 1.88 7.96 21.38
CA HIS A 209 3.31 7.73 21.20
C HIS A 209 3.78 6.64 22.16
N ALA A 210 4.90 5.99 21.82
CA ALA A 210 5.58 5.09 22.74
C ALA A 210 5.83 5.81 24.08
N GLN A 211 5.47 5.16 25.17
CA GLN A 211 5.64 5.68 26.52
C GLN A 211 6.80 4.96 27.20
N PRO A 212 7.56 5.62 28.06
CA PRO A 212 8.49 4.93 28.94
C PRO A 212 7.76 3.89 29.78
N LEU A 213 8.43 2.79 30.11
CA LEU A 213 7.92 1.78 31.04
C LEU A 213 7.62 2.41 32.41
N SER A 214 6.52 2.01 33.02
CA SER A 214 6.24 2.35 34.42
C SER A 214 7.24 1.67 35.35
N ASP A 215 7.35 2.12 36.57
CA ASP A 215 8.23 1.48 37.57
C ASP A 215 7.80 0.05 37.88
N GLU A 216 6.49 -0.24 37.81
CA GLU A 216 5.95 -1.58 37.91
C GLU A 216 6.39 -2.46 36.76
N ASP A 217 6.30 -1.94 35.52
CA ASP A 217 6.74 -2.66 34.32
C ASP A 217 8.25 -2.92 34.33
N LYS A 218 9.06 -1.96 34.77
CA LYS A 218 10.52 -2.14 34.90
C LYS A 218 10.86 -3.33 35.79
N LYS A 219 10.19 -3.48 36.93
CA LYS A 219 10.45 -4.58 37.88
C LYS A 219 10.12 -5.95 37.31
N ILE A 220 9.15 -6.06 36.45
CA ILE A 220 8.69 -7.35 35.94
C ILE A 220 9.27 -7.70 34.56
N ILE A 221 9.72 -6.71 33.76
CA ILE A 221 10.02 -6.92 32.34
C ILE A 221 11.14 -7.93 32.13
N LEU A 222 12.26 -7.81 32.85
CA LEU A 222 13.42 -8.65 32.65
C LEU A 222 13.18 -10.09 33.12
N PRO A 223 12.67 -10.37 34.34
CA PRO A 223 12.32 -11.72 34.76
C PRO A 223 11.25 -12.35 33.85
N THR A 224 10.24 -11.58 33.42
CA THR A 224 9.20 -12.06 32.52
C THR A 224 9.77 -12.47 31.16
N ILE A 225 10.65 -11.67 30.55
CA ILE A 225 11.29 -12.05 29.26
C ILE A 225 12.20 -13.28 29.45
N LYS A 226 12.95 -13.35 30.54
CA LYS A 226 13.81 -14.50 30.85
C LYS A 226 13.01 -15.79 31.03
N SER A 227 11.80 -15.74 31.55
CA SER A 227 10.90 -16.89 31.73
C SER A 227 10.22 -17.36 30.42
N TYR A 228 10.44 -16.66 29.28
CA TYR A 228 9.82 -17.06 28.04
C TYR A 228 10.19 -18.48 27.61
N GLY A 229 9.20 -19.38 27.63
CA GLY A 229 9.37 -20.80 27.32
C GLY A 229 9.35 -21.15 25.82
N GLY A 230 9.22 -20.16 24.92
CA GLY A 230 9.26 -20.37 23.49
C GLY A 230 10.67 -20.41 22.91
N CYS A 231 10.80 -20.09 21.61
CA CYS A 231 12.09 -20.13 20.91
C CYS A 231 13.12 -19.17 21.55
N THR A 232 14.32 -19.69 21.87
CA THR A 232 15.42 -18.90 22.46
C THR A 232 15.81 -17.72 21.58
N SER A 233 15.76 -17.85 20.26
CA SER A 233 15.99 -16.75 19.31
C SER A 233 15.01 -15.59 19.53
N THR A 234 13.74 -15.89 19.79
CA THR A 234 12.71 -14.89 20.08
C THR A 234 12.98 -14.17 21.41
N LYS A 235 13.27 -14.93 22.49
CA LYS A 235 13.67 -14.39 23.78
C LYS A 235 14.86 -13.45 23.66
N ASN A 236 15.92 -13.93 23.05
CA ASN A 236 17.17 -13.18 22.91
C ASN A 236 17.03 -11.96 21.97
N SER A 237 16.10 -12.01 21.00
CA SER A 237 15.75 -10.83 20.19
C SER A 237 15.12 -9.73 21.04
N ILE A 238 14.22 -10.08 21.96
CA ILE A 238 13.56 -9.12 22.85
C ILE A 238 14.58 -8.51 23.82
N LEU A 239 15.42 -9.33 24.45
CA LEU A 239 16.51 -8.84 25.30
C LEU A 239 17.46 -7.93 24.55
N THR A 240 17.80 -8.30 23.31
CA THR A 240 18.66 -7.47 22.43
C THR A 240 18.03 -6.11 22.17
N LEU A 241 16.72 -6.04 21.91
CA LEU A 241 16.01 -4.75 21.71
C LEU A 241 16.05 -3.90 22.98
N LEU A 242 15.88 -4.49 24.13
CA LEU A 242 15.91 -3.81 25.42
C LEU A 242 17.32 -3.23 25.69
N TYR A 243 18.38 -4.02 25.56
CA TYR A 243 19.77 -3.59 25.85
C TYR A 243 20.36 -2.66 24.78
N SER A 244 20.00 -2.82 23.50
CA SER A 244 20.66 -2.11 22.39
C SER A 244 19.98 -0.83 21.94
N MET A 245 18.73 -0.60 22.32
CA MET A 245 17.89 0.50 21.82
C MET A 245 17.66 0.44 20.29
N LEU A 246 17.86 -0.71 19.64
CA LEU A 246 17.64 -0.88 18.19
C LEU A 246 16.16 -0.96 17.85
N ARG A 247 15.83 -0.70 16.58
CA ARG A 247 14.47 -0.94 16.07
C ARG A 247 14.26 -2.42 15.79
N THR A 248 13.03 -2.88 15.93
CA THR A 248 12.65 -4.28 15.64
C THR A 248 13.17 -4.78 14.29
N ILE A 249 13.12 -3.96 13.22
CA ILE A 249 13.60 -4.37 11.91
C ILE A 249 15.12 -4.51 11.85
N GLU A 250 15.85 -3.73 12.64
CA GLU A 250 17.32 -3.76 12.70
C GLU A 250 17.81 -5.05 13.37
N VAL A 251 17.15 -5.48 14.45
CA VAL A 251 17.44 -6.77 15.12
C VAL A 251 16.99 -7.96 14.26
N ARG A 252 15.79 -7.91 13.68
CA ARG A 252 15.29 -8.99 12.83
C ARG A 252 16.14 -9.25 11.59
N ARG A 253 16.77 -8.23 11.02
CA ARG A 253 17.66 -8.33 9.85
C ARG A 253 19.14 -8.43 10.20
N ALA A 254 19.44 -8.57 11.48
CA ALA A 254 20.81 -8.71 11.95
C ALA A 254 21.49 -9.95 11.38
N LYS A 255 22.60 -9.75 10.68
CA LYS A 255 23.44 -10.83 10.18
C LYS A 255 24.64 -11.01 11.09
N LYS A 256 25.15 -12.22 11.18
CA LYS A 256 26.37 -12.55 11.96
C LYS A 256 27.57 -11.73 11.52
N THR A 257 27.68 -11.46 10.23
CA THR A 257 28.76 -10.62 9.65
C THR A 257 28.73 -9.17 10.09
N PHE A 258 27.68 -8.71 10.76
CA PHE A 258 27.58 -7.32 11.28
C PHE A 258 28.23 -7.17 12.65
N ILE A 259 28.62 -8.26 13.31
CA ILE A 259 29.20 -8.24 14.66
C ILE A 259 30.72 -8.34 14.58
N ASN A 260 31.39 -7.42 15.27
CA ASN A 260 32.82 -7.49 15.57
C ASN A 260 33.00 -7.63 17.10
N PHE A 261 33.38 -8.84 17.54
CA PHE A 261 33.56 -9.11 18.96
C PHE A 261 34.88 -8.51 19.52
N GLU A 262 35.91 -8.34 18.69
CA GLU A 262 37.20 -7.73 19.11
C GLU A 262 36.99 -6.26 19.46
N ASP A 263 36.37 -5.49 18.57
CA ASP A 263 36.07 -4.08 18.78
C ASP A 263 34.84 -3.87 19.69
N LYS A 264 34.11 -4.93 19.99
CA LYS A 264 32.83 -4.93 20.72
C LYS A 264 31.85 -3.96 20.05
N THR A 265 31.62 -4.14 18.74
CA THR A 265 30.73 -3.32 17.94
C THR A 265 29.81 -4.17 17.07
N TRP A 266 28.63 -3.63 16.84
CA TRP A 266 27.68 -4.12 15.84
C TRP A 266 27.54 -3.04 14.75
N ILE A 267 27.89 -3.37 13.51
CA ILE A 267 27.86 -2.45 12.39
C ILE A 267 26.72 -2.82 11.45
N ILE A 268 25.66 -2.03 11.44
CA ILE A 268 24.59 -2.16 10.46
C ILE A 268 25.00 -1.41 9.19
N PRO A 269 25.29 -2.12 8.08
CA PRO A 269 25.75 -1.48 6.87
C PRO A 269 24.62 -0.71 6.16
N ARG A 270 25.06 0.27 5.37
CA ARG A 270 24.19 0.89 4.38
C ARG A 270 23.77 -0.16 3.34
N ALA A 271 22.49 -0.25 3.02
CA ALA A 271 22.01 -1.11 1.95
C ALA A 271 22.53 -0.62 0.59
N THR A 272 22.89 -1.55 -0.29
CA THR A 272 23.28 -1.27 -1.67
C THR A 272 22.12 -0.67 -2.47
N ASN A 273 22.39 -0.10 -3.64
CA ASN A 273 21.32 0.42 -4.51
C ASN A 273 20.38 -0.71 -4.95
N GLU A 274 20.88 -1.89 -5.20
CA GLU A 274 20.08 -3.08 -5.57
C GLU A 274 19.17 -3.50 -4.41
N GLU A 275 19.69 -3.56 -3.19
CA GLU A 275 18.90 -3.86 -2.00
C GLU A 275 17.85 -2.78 -1.72
N VAL A 276 18.17 -1.51 -1.98
CA VAL A 276 17.20 -0.41 -1.87
C VAL A 276 16.08 -0.55 -2.89
N LEU A 277 16.42 -0.87 -4.14
CA LEU A 277 15.46 -1.10 -5.22
C LEU A 277 14.59 -2.33 -4.94
N ALA A 278 15.18 -3.37 -4.34
CA ALA A 278 14.46 -4.57 -3.89
C ALA A 278 13.64 -4.37 -2.61
N GLY A 279 13.65 -3.17 -2.00
CA GLY A 279 12.99 -2.90 -0.73
C GLY A 279 13.63 -3.56 0.51
N LYS A 280 14.89 -4.00 0.39
CA LYS A 280 15.63 -4.75 1.42
C LYS A 280 16.54 -3.85 2.28
N ARG A 281 16.06 -2.68 2.70
CA ARG A 281 16.84 -1.79 3.58
C ARG A 281 16.97 -2.37 4.98
N ASN A 282 18.17 -2.35 5.54
CA ASN A 282 18.43 -2.77 6.92
C ASN A 282 17.87 -1.78 7.95
N MET A 283 17.75 -0.51 7.57
CA MET A 283 17.28 0.57 8.42
C MET A 283 16.22 1.43 7.71
N LYS A 284 15.40 2.14 8.48
CA LYS A 284 14.42 3.11 7.95
C LYS A 284 15.09 4.23 7.12
N LYS A 285 16.29 4.69 7.56
CA LYS A 285 17.16 5.60 6.79
C LYS A 285 18.38 4.82 6.34
N ASN A 286 18.69 4.85 5.05
CA ASN A 286 19.80 4.09 4.46
C ASN A 286 21.15 4.74 4.78
N ARG A 287 21.70 4.41 5.96
CA ARG A 287 23.01 4.87 6.45
C ARG A 287 23.71 3.79 7.24
N ILE A 288 25.01 3.90 7.47
CA ILE A 288 25.74 3.05 8.41
C ILE A 288 25.32 3.41 9.84
N HIS A 289 25.19 2.42 10.72
CA HIS A 289 24.96 2.62 12.14
C HIS A 289 25.88 1.71 12.94
N ILE A 290 26.71 2.30 13.80
CA ILE A 290 27.65 1.58 14.66
C ILE A 290 27.10 1.59 16.08
N ILE A 291 26.89 0.41 16.64
CA ILE A 291 26.33 0.19 17.96
C ILE A 291 27.42 -0.43 18.85
N PRO A 292 27.86 0.23 19.94
CA PRO A 292 28.69 -0.41 20.94
C PRO A 292 27.94 -1.56 21.62
N LEU A 293 28.64 -2.60 21.95
CA LEU A 293 28.09 -3.78 22.65
C LEU A 293 28.42 -3.72 24.14
N SER A 294 27.37 -3.79 24.98
CA SER A 294 27.52 -4.02 26.42
C SER A 294 27.94 -5.49 26.68
N SER A 295 28.45 -5.78 27.89
CA SER A 295 28.80 -7.14 28.30
C SER A 295 27.61 -8.11 28.19
N GLN A 296 26.43 -7.69 28.64
CA GLN A 296 25.20 -8.47 28.58
C GLN A 296 24.81 -8.80 27.14
N LEU A 297 24.93 -7.81 26.24
CA LEU A 297 24.59 -8.02 24.83
C LEU A 297 25.60 -8.95 24.13
N ILE A 298 26.90 -8.88 24.51
CA ILE A 298 27.92 -9.79 23.99
C ILE A 298 27.60 -11.23 24.36
N GLU A 299 27.16 -11.51 25.59
CA GLU A 299 26.78 -12.86 26.03
C GLU A 299 25.59 -13.39 25.23
N ILE A 300 24.53 -12.59 25.06
CA ILE A 300 23.38 -12.95 24.24
C ILE A 300 23.79 -13.28 22.80
N LEU A 301 24.65 -12.45 22.20
CA LEU A 301 25.11 -12.65 20.83
C LEU A 301 25.96 -13.93 20.70
N LYS A 302 26.86 -14.20 21.64
CA LYS A 302 27.66 -15.42 21.66
C LYS A 302 26.79 -16.67 21.76
N GLU A 303 25.78 -16.66 22.64
CA GLU A 303 24.81 -17.73 22.75
C GLU A 303 24.10 -17.99 21.40
N GLN A 304 23.64 -16.92 20.70
CA GLN A 304 22.98 -17.06 19.40
C GLN A 304 23.91 -17.63 18.32
N PHE A 305 25.18 -17.27 18.32
CA PHE A 305 26.15 -17.81 17.37
C PHE A 305 26.39 -19.33 17.58
N ILE A 306 26.34 -19.79 18.83
CA ILE A 306 26.49 -21.21 19.19
C ILE A 306 25.20 -21.96 18.82
N LEU A 307 24.04 -21.47 19.17
CA LEU A 307 22.75 -22.15 18.97
C LEU A 307 22.36 -22.29 17.50
N TYR A 308 22.74 -21.33 16.65
CA TYR A 308 22.33 -21.29 15.25
C TYR A 308 23.53 -21.17 14.30
N PRO A 309 24.48 -22.13 14.28
CA PRO A 309 25.74 -22.00 13.53
C PRO A 309 25.52 -21.82 12.03
N ASN A 310 24.47 -22.44 11.46
CA ASN A 310 24.19 -22.45 10.02
C ASN A 310 23.31 -21.30 9.54
N SER A 311 22.80 -20.46 10.44
CA SER A 311 22.00 -19.29 10.04
C SER A 311 22.87 -18.10 9.66
N GLU A 312 22.53 -17.41 8.59
CA GLU A 312 23.08 -16.10 8.25
C GLU A 312 22.64 -15.04 9.26
N TYR A 313 21.40 -15.17 9.77
CA TYR A 313 20.82 -14.26 10.76
C TYR A 313 21.25 -14.60 12.18
N ILE A 314 21.44 -13.58 13.01
CA ILE A 314 21.72 -13.76 14.44
C ILE A 314 20.50 -14.36 15.13
N PHE A 315 19.32 -13.84 14.77
CA PHE A 315 18.03 -14.25 15.36
C PHE A 315 17.15 -14.87 14.29
N PRO A 316 17.33 -16.17 13.98
CA PRO A 316 16.47 -16.85 13.03
C PRO A 316 15.08 -17.12 13.61
N GLY A 317 14.12 -17.42 12.73
CA GLY A 317 12.79 -17.91 13.08
C GLY A 317 12.84 -19.36 13.58
N ASP A 318 11.67 -19.97 13.74
CA ASP A 318 11.51 -21.33 14.29
C ASP A 318 12.15 -22.41 13.40
N ASP A 319 12.40 -22.11 12.12
CA ASP A 319 13.14 -22.98 11.20
C ASP A 319 14.68 -22.97 11.42
N GLY A 320 15.17 -22.11 12.32
CA GLY A 320 16.59 -21.97 12.63
C GLY A 320 17.44 -21.34 11.52
N ILE A 321 16.86 -20.89 10.41
CA ILE A 321 17.56 -20.42 9.21
C ILE A 321 17.05 -19.04 8.74
N SER A 322 15.75 -18.91 8.54
CA SER A 322 15.17 -17.68 7.98
C SER A 322 15.02 -16.57 9.03
N MET A 323 14.87 -15.33 8.55
CA MET A 323 14.66 -14.17 9.42
C MET A 323 13.39 -14.32 10.27
N ILE A 324 13.48 -14.03 11.56
CA ILE A 324 12.34 -14.03 12.50
C ILE A 324 11.15 -13.20 11.97
N GLY A 325 9.94 -13.71 12.18
CA GLY A 325 8.69 -13.14 11.69
C GLY A 325 8.42 -11.70 12.18
N LYS A 326 7.64 -10.95 11.41
CA LYS A 326 7.37 -9.52 11.70
C LYS A 326 6.61 -9.31 13.02
N ASN A 327 5.69 -10.22 13.34
CA ASN A 327 4.81 -10.13 14.51
C ASN A 327 5.27 -11.00 15.67
N THR A 328 6.27 -11.86 15.47
CA THR A 328 6.70 -12.87 16.46
C THR A 328 7.05 -12.24 17.81
N LEU A 329 7.79 -11.13 17.80
CA LEU A 329 8.20 -10.47 19.04
C LEU A 329 7.01 -9.88 19.82
N ASN A 330 6.06 -9.23 19.13
CA ASN A 330 4.87 -8.70 19.78
C ASN A 330 3.98 -9.84 20.29
N SER A 331 3.80 -10.91 19.52
CA SER A 331 3.05 -12.09 19.98
C SER A 331 3.71 -12.76 21.19
N ALA A 332 5.04 -12.69 21.31
CA ALA A 332 5.73 -13.18 22.48
C ALA A 332 5.42 -12.35 23.74
N LEU A 333 5.36 -11.01 23.62
CA LEU A 333 4.94 -10.14 24.73
C LEU A 333 3.47 -10.39 25.12
N ASP A 334 2.59 -10.59 24.11
CA ASP A 334 1.18 -10.95 24.35
C ASP A 334 1.08 -12.26 25.14
N ASN A 335 1.84 -13.29 24.76
CA ASN A 335 1.87 -14.60 25.39
C ASN A 335 2.44 -14.55 26.83
N LEU A 336 3.34 -13.62 27.11
CA LEU A 336 3.89 -13.37 28.42
C LEU A 336 2.96 -12.56 29.34
N GLY A 337 1.78 -12.13 28.84
CA GLY A 337 0.83 -11.31 29.60
C GLY A 337 1.20 -9.82 29.70
N ILE A 338 2.24 -9.39 29.00
CA ILE A 338 2.73 -8.00 28.96
C ILE A 338 2.52 -7.34 27.59
N GLY A 339 1.48 -7.73 26.87
CA GLY A 339 1.14 -7.22 25.53
C GLY A 339 0.72 -5.73 25.50
N HIS A 340 0.55 -5.07 26.65
CA HIS A 340 0.39 -3.63 26.76
C HIS A 340 1.70 -2.89 26.47
N ILE A 341 2.87 -3.55 26.62
CA ILE A 341 4.18 -3.03 26.32
C ILE A 341 4.52 -3.31 24.86
N SER A 342 5.09 -2.34 24.18
CA SER A 342 5.60 -2.49 22.82
C SER A 342 7.13 -2.42 22.76
N MET A 343 7.72 -3.00 21.68
CA MET A 343 9.17 -2.87 21.47
C MET A 343 9.65 -1.41 21.30
N HIS A 344 8.75 -0.48 21.01
CA HIS A 344 9.06 0.94 20.91
C HIS A 344 9.16 1.60 22.31
N ASP A 345 8.47 1.06 23.30
CA ASP A 345 8.50 1.57 24.67
C ASP A 345 9.85 1.32 25.32
N PHE A 346 10.57 0.26 24.96
CA PHE A 346 11.96 0.03 25.37
C PHE A 346 12.88 1.19 24.96
N ARG A 347 12.69 1.72 23.77
CA ARG A 347 13.48 2.84 23.25
C ARG A 347 13.07 4.17 23.94
N ALA A 348 11.78 4.36 24.20
CA ALA A 348 11.30 5.52 24.93
C ALA A 348 11.84 5.50 26.35
N THR A 349 11.81 4.36 27.03
CA THR A 349 12.39 4.16 28.37
C THR A 349 13.86 4.47 28.39
N ALA A 350 14.64 3.87 27.50
CA ALA A 350 16.08 4.12 27.42
C ALA A 350 16.41 5.59 27.18
N SER A 351 15.64 6.25 26.30
CA SER A 351 15.82 7.68 26.05
C SER A 351 15.58 8.52 27.30
N THR A 352 14.49 8.25 28.02
CA THR A 352 14.14 8.98 29.24
C THR A 352 15.16 8.73 30.34
N GLU A 353 15.45 7.49 30.68
CA GLU A 353 16.39 7.12 31.76
C GLU A 353 17.81 7.65 31.53
N LEU A 354 18.29 7.59 30.28
CA LEU A 354 19.63 8.12 29.97
C LEU A 354 19.70 9.65 30.02
N HIS A 355 18.62 10.36 29.68
CA HIS A 355 18.55 11.80 29.86
C HIS A 355 18.45 12.18 31.36
N GLU A 356 17.70 11.46 32.15
CA GLU A 356 17.60 11.63 33.60
C GLU A 356 18.95 11.33 34.31
N ALA A 357 19.69 10.35 33.78
CA ALA A 357 21.06 10.06 34.22
C ALA A 357 22.11 11.08 33.68
N ASN A 358 21.68 12.19 33.10
CA ASN A 358 22.50 13.27 32.58
C ASN A 358 23.51 12.89 31.48
N PHE A 359 23.19 11.83 30.68
CA PHE A 359 23.98 11.54 29.50
C PHE A 359 23.76 12.58 28.40
N ASN A 360 24.80 12.84 27.62
CA ASN A 360 24.75 13.81 26.55
C ASN A 360 23.66 13.41 25.51
N THR A 361 22.72 14.32 25.26
CA THR A 361 21.60 14.14 24.33
C THR A 361 22.07 13.68 22.95
N ASP A 362 23.24 14.17 22.47
CA ASP A 362 23.78 13.79 21.17
C ASP A 362 24.15 12.30 21.12
N TRP A 363 24.64 11.74 22.20
CA TRP A 363 25.00 10.31 22.28
C TRP A 363 23.72 9.43 22.22
N VAL A 364 22.69 9.83 22.96
CA VAL A 364 21.38 9.14 22.96
C VAL A 364 20.74 9.21 21.57
N GLU A 365 20.69 10.39 20.96
CA GLU A 365 20.11 10.59 19.63
C GLU A 365 20.83 9.82 18.51
N ILE A 366 22.17 9.74 18.57
CA ILE A 366 22.97 8.93 17.64
C ILE A 366 22.65 7.44 17.85
N GLN A 367 22.57 6.98 19.12
CA GLN A 367 22.22 5.59 19.44
C GLN A 367 20.84 5.22 18.93
N LEU A 368 19.86 6.12 19.10
CA LEU A 368 18.51 5.95 18.57
C LEU A 368 18.44 6.07 17.04
N ALA A 369 19.54 6.39 16.38
CA ALA A 369 19.56 6.65 14.95
C ALA A 369 18.50 7.68 14.53
N HIS A 370 18.31 8.75 15.33
CA HIS A 370 17.46 9.89 14.96
C HIS A 370 18.20 10.83 14.03
N ALA A 371 17.51 11.47 13.10
CA ALA A 371 18.14 12.42 12.20
C ALA A 371 18.13 13.80 12.84
N LYS A 372 19.28 14.37 13.07
CA LYS A 372 19.38 15.82 13.29
C LYS A 372 19.10 16.55 11.97
N GLY A 373 18.48 17.73 12.06
CA GLY A 373 17.92 18.49 10.94
C GLY A 373 18.87 18.90 9.81
N ASN A 374 20.18 18.64 9.86
CA ASN A 374 21.14 18.96 8.83
C ASN A 374 21.75 17.71 8.19
N LYS A 375 21.33 17.42 6.94
CA LYS A 375 21.73 16.23 6.16
C LYS A 375 23.25 16.10 6.00
N THR A 376 23.99 17.21 5.95
CA THR A 376 25.45 17.24 5.73
C THR A 376 26.24 16.81 6.97
N ARG A 377 25.76 17.11 8.19
CA ARG A 377 26.39 16.69 9.45
C ARG A 377 26.19 15.22 9.78
N ALA A 378 25.06 14.64 9.36
CA ALA A 378 24.70 13.25 9.67
C ALA A 378 25.59 12.19 8.99
N SER A 379 26.37 12.56 7.97
CA SER A 379 27.24 11.66 7.21
C SER A 379 28.56 11.31 7.93
N TYR A 380 29.06 12.19 8.81
CA TYR A 380 30.35 12.06 9.49
C TYR A 380 30.27 11.62 10.97
N ASP A 381 29.05 11.52 11.53
CA ASP A 381 28.85 11.38 12.97
C ASP A 381 28.84 9.93 13.49
N HIS A 382 28.94 8.91 12.65
CA HIS A 382 28.72 7.52 13.10
C HIS A 382 29.86 6.94 13.95
N ALA A 383 31.10 7.37 13.74
CA ALA A 383 32.25 7.03 14.57
C ALA A 383 32.47 7.99 15.74
N LYS A 384 31.70 9.10 15.76
CA LYS A 384 31.83 10.13 16.75
C LYS A 384 31.30 9.63 18.11
N TRP A 385 32.05 9.96 19.16
CA TRP A 385 31.74 9.56 20.54
C TRP A 385 31.55 8.04 20.74
N LEU A 386 32.24 7.19 19.96
CA LEU A 386 32.06 5.72 20.10
C LEU A 386 32.48 5.29 21.52
N LYS A 387 33.56 5.86 22.09
CA LYS A 387 34.05 5.58 23.44
C LYS A 387 32.99 5.96 24.49
N ASP A 388 32.41 7.14 24.38
CA ASP A 388 31.44 7.66 25.33
C ASP A 388 30.12 6.88 25.25
N ARG A 389 29.69 6.57 24.02
CA ARG A 389 28.51 5.72 23.79
C ARG A 389 28.70 4.29 24.29
N LYS A 390 29.92 3.77 24.29
CA LYS A 390 30.25 2.46 24.87
C LYS A 390 30.02 2.48 26.38
N ALA A 391 30.52 3.50 27.08
CA ALA A 391 30.25 3.68 28.50
C ALA A 391 28.75 3.87 28.78
N MET A 392 28.08 4.72 28.03
CA MET A 392 26.63 4.95 28.13
C MET A 392 25.80 3.66 27.99
N LEU A 393 26.09 2.84 26.96
CA LEU A 393 25.35 1.59 26.76
C LEU A 393 25.67 0.52 27.79
N GLN A 394 26.90 0.49 28.35
CA GLN A 394 27.17 -0.38 29.48
C GLN A 394 26.37 0.06 30.71
N THR A 395 26.37 1.37 31.02
CA THR A 395 25.56 1.90 32.13
C THR A 395 24.08 1.58 31.94
N TRP A 396 23.56 1.73 30.71
CA TRP A 396 22.17 1.38 30.40
C TRP A 396 21.88 -0.10 30.68
N ALA A 397 22.74 -0.98 30.25
CA ALA A 397 22.59 -2.42 30.50
C ALA A 397 22.64 -2.76 32.00
N ASP A 398 23.53 -2.12 32.74
CA ASP A 398 23.64 -2.28 34.19
C ASP A 398 22.43 -1.70 34.94
N MET A 399 21.79 -0.66 34.42
CA MET A 399 20.54 -0.11 34.96
C MET A 399 19.39 -1.13 34.79
N ILE A 400 19.28 -1.75 33.61
CA ILE A 400 18.25 -2.78 33.33
C ILE A 400 18.42 -3.96 34.31
N ASP A 401 19.64 -4.43 34.52
CA ASP A 401 19.90 -5.56 35.43
C ASP A 401 19.50 -5.23 36.87
N LYS A 402 19.56 -3.94 37.27
CA LYS A 402 19.11 -3.48 38.59
C LYS A 402 17.59 -3.38 38.75
N TRP A 403 16.82 -3.44 37.66
CA TRP A 403 15.36 -3.41 37.73
C TRP A 403 14.76 -4.66 38.38
N GLU A 404 15.51 -5.77 38.43
CA GLU A 404 15.08 -7.01 39.09
C GLU A 404 15.09 -6.92 40.62
N TYR A 405 15.66 -5.86 41.17
CA TYR A 405 15.82 -5.64 42.61
C TYR A 405 15.14 -4.32 43.05
#